data_9651785fe91f273df87f071fc856d36a
#
_entry.id   9651785fe91f273df87f071fc856d36a
#
_cell.length_a   1.000
_cell.length_b   1.000
_cell.length_c   1.000
_cell.angle_alpha   90.00
_cell.angle_beta   90.00
_cell.angle_gamma   90.00
#
_symmetry.space_group_name_H-M   'P 1'
#
loop_
_entity.id
_entity.type
_entity.pdbx_description
1 polymer ?
#
loop_
_entity_poly.entity_id
_entity_poly.type
_entity_poly.pdbx_seq_one_letter_code
_entity_poly.pdbx_strand_id
1 'polypeptide(L)'
;SAPEAFYPADKNDLPYDVEVERLHVEPQQPEISVPPARNFRITDEHLGEGGPKQKFACNIEAIRTLQAIEAEGRSATPEEQTVLSQYVGWGGLADAFDPDKDSWAKEYKELKGLLSEDEYAAARASTLNAHYTSPTVIRAIYDTVEQMGLITGNILEPSMGVGNFFGMLPESMQGSRLYGVELDSITGRIARQLYPEA
;
A
#
# COMPACT_ATOMS: atom_id res chain seq x y z
N SER A 1 14.35 -31.62 48.59
CA SER A 1 15.81 -31.70 48.50
C SER A 1 16.17 -31.92 47.02
N ALA A 2 16.80 -30.92 46.45
CA ALA A 2 17.34 -31.00 45.07
C ALA A 2 18.62 -31.83 45.07
N PRO A 3 18.93 -32.59 43.99
CA PRO A 3 20.18 -33.28 43.91
C PRO A 3 21.34 -32.33 43.70
N GLU A 4 22.40 -32.49 44.50
CA GLU A 4 23.64 -31.76 44.36
C GLU A 4 24.29 -32.10 43.01
N ALA A 5 24.65 -31.07 42.25
CA ALA A 5 25.41 -31.18 41.02
C ALA A 5 26.87 -31.56 41.38
N PHE A 6 27.32 -32.72 40.89
CA PHE A 6 28.69 -33.21 41.03
C PHE A 6 29.59 -32.44 40.03
N TYR A 7 30.44 -31.55 40.55
CA TYR A 7 31.52 -30.93 39.75
C TYR A 7 32.82 -31.71 40.00
N PRO A 8 33.52 -32.23 38.99
CA PRO A 8 34.82 -32.79 39.16
C PRO A 8 35.85 -31.71 39.53
N ALA A 9 36.64 -31.99 40.56
CA ALA A 9 37.57 -31.05 41.18
C ALA A 9 38.89 -30.84 40.42
N ASP A 10 39.18 -31.60 39.34
CA ASP A 10 40.42 -31.41 38.58
C ASP A 10 40.24 -31.72 37.10
N LYS A 11 40.85 -30.88 36.24
CA LYS A 11 40.80 -31.05 34.76
C LYS A 11 41.63 -32.23 34.23
N ASN A 12 42.40 -32.91 35.08
CA ASN A 12 43.32 -33.99 34.69
C ASN A 12 42.71 -35.37 34.82
N ASP A 13 41.47 -35.53 35.30
CA ASP A 13 40.85 -36.84 35.51
C ASP A 13 39.91 -37.31 34.35
N LEU A 14 39.96 -36.66 33.19
CA LEU A 14 39.19 -37.11 32.02
C LEU A 14 40.03 -38.08 31.18
N PRO A 15 39.51 -39.29 30.85
CA PRO A 15 40.26 -40.33 30.19
C PRO A 15 40.50 -40.18 28.69
N TYR A 16 40.08 -39.05 28.09
CA TYR A 16 40.36 -38.70 26.66
C TYR A 16 40.33 -37.18 26.46
N ASP A 17 41.14 -36.70 25.51
CA ASP A 17 41.06 -35.36 24.96
C ASP A 17 39.71 -35.18 24.27
N VAL A 18 38.77 -34.48 24.93
CA VAL A 18 37.55 -34.02 24.28
C VAL A 18 37.86 -32.67 23.67
N GLU A 19 38.07 -32.63 22.36
CA GLU A 19 38.16 -31.43 21.60
C GLU A 19 36.76 -30.76 21.66
N VAL A 20 36.60 -29.76 22.53
CA VAL A 20 35.36 -28.98 22.64
C VAL A 20 35.34 -28.01 21.46
N GLU A 21 34.75 -28.44 20.36
CA GLU A 21 34.40 -27.56 19.25
C GLU A 21 33.45 -26.48 19.78
N ARG A 22 33.97 -25.28 19.96
CA ARG A 22 33.13 -24.11 20.31
C ARG A 22 32.25 -23.82 19.11
N LEU A 23 31.02 -24.33 19.12
CA LEU A 23 29.98 -23.86 18.23
C LEU A 23 29.83 -22.32 18.41
N HIS A 24 30.38 -21.59 17.49
CA HIS A 24 30.06 -20.17 17.35
C HIS A 24 28.60 -20.09 16.89
N VAL A 25 27.70 -20.01 17.85
CA VAL A 25 26.31 -19.61 17.59
C VAL A 25 26.38 -18.09 17.40
N GLU A 26 26.41 -17.67 16.16
CA GLU A 26 26.15 -16.26 15.85
C GLU A 26 24.79 -15.92 16.46
N PRO A 27 24.68 -14.78 17.19
CA PRO A 27 23.39 -14.32 17.68
C PRO A 27 22.50 -14.09 16.47
N GLN A 28 21.53 -14.98 16.26
CA GLN A 28 20.46 -14.72 15.31
C GLN A 28 19.77 -13.46 15.77
N GLN A 29 19.88 -12.40 14.95
CA GLN A 29 19.04 -11.22 15.13
C GLN A 29 17.59 -11.70 15.09
N PRO A 30 16.73 -11.24 16.02
CA PRO A 30 15.32 -11.62 15.96
C PRO A 30 14.80 -11.22 14.57
N GLU A 31 14.36 -12.20 13.79
CA GLU A 31 13.58 -11.91 12.59
C GLU A 31 12.37 -11.10 13.06
N ILE A 32 12.36 -9.80 12.76
CA ILE A 32 11.19 -8.96 12.95
C ILE A 32 10.19 -9.51 11.91
N SER A 33 9.32 -10.41 12.33
CA SER A 33 8.23 -10.88 11.50
C SER A 33 7.31 -9.69 11.26
N VAL A 34 7.47 -9.06 10.11
CA VAL A 34 6.52 -8.03 9.64
C VAL A 34 5.17 -8.76 9.50
N PRO A 35 4.11 -8.33 10.20
CA PRO A 35 2.82 -8.95 10.05
C PRO A 35 2.38 -8.88 8.58
N PRO A 36 1.65 -9.89 8.08
CA PRO A 36 1.20 -9.88 6.69
C PRO A 36 0.40 -8.60 6.41
N ALA A 37 0.69 -7.98 5.26
CA ALA A 37 -0.01 -6.79 4.83
C ALA A 37 -1.51 -7.09 4.73
N ARG A 38 -2.35 -6.21 5.27
CA ARG A 38 -3.80 -6.32 5.26
C ARG A 38 -4.41 -5.26 4.34
N ASN A 39 -5.63 -5.52 3.92
CA ASN A 39 -6.39 -4.54 3.17
C ASN A 39 -6.57 -3.25 3.98
N PHE A 40 -6.28 -2.14 3.32
CA PHE A 40 -6.43 -0.79 3.91
C PHE A 40 -7.90 -0.46 4.15
N ARG A 41 -8.17 0.25 5.25
CA ARG A 41 -9.51 0.74 5.58
C ARG A 41 -9.53 2.25 5.49
N ILE A 42 -10.39 2.78 4.64
CA ILE A 42 -10.58 4.23 4.50
C ILE A 42 -11.50 4.70 5.63
N THR A 43 -10.95 5.57 6.48
CA THR A 43 -11.67 6.24 7.57
C THR A 43 -11.76 7.75 7.35
N ASP A 44 -11.02 8.28 6.38
CA ASP A 44 -11.00 9.70 6.03
C ASP A 44 -12.24 10.04 5.18
N GLU A 45 -13.11 10.86 5.73
CA GLU A 45 -14.32 11.33 5.05
C GLU A 45 -14.04 12.43 4.01
N HIS A 46 -12.87 13.05 4.09
CA HIS A 46 -12.41 14.14 3.21
C HIS A 46 -11.45 13.66 2.13
N LEU A 47 -11.37 12.34 1.90
CA LEU A 47 -10.50 11.75 0.90
C LEU A 47 -10.77 12.38 -0.48
N GLY A 48 -9.69 12.87 -1.11
CA GLY A 48 -9.75 13.50 -2.43
C GLY A 48 -10.25 14.94 -2.44
N GLU A 49 -10.51 15.55 -1.28
CA GLU A 49 -10.79 16.98 -1.17
C GLU A 49 -9.51 17.81 -1.33
N GLY A 50 -9.69 19.09 -1.64
CA GLY A 50 -8.59 20.03 -1.78
C GLY A 50 -8.43 20.61 -3.18
N GLY A 51 -7.61 21.65 -3.27
CA GLY A 51 -7.31 22.34 -4.52
C GLY A 51 -6.37 21.54 -5.45
N PRO A 52 -6.25 21.93 -6.73
CA PRO A 52 -5.44 21.19 -7.70
C PRO A 52 -3.98 20.99 -7.30
N LYS A 53 -3.35 21.98 -6.70
CA LYS A 53 -1.94 21.88 -6.23
C LYS A 53 -1.78 20.89 -5.08
N GLN A 54 -2.76 20.82 -4.19
CA GLN A 54 -2.76 19.85 -3.09
C GLN A 54 -2.94 18.42 -3.62
N LYS A 55 -3.89 18.21 -4.53
CA LYS A 55 -4.10 16.92 -5.20
C LYS A 55 -2.84 16.45 -5.95
N PHE A 56 -2.18 17.38 -6.66
CA PHE A 56 -0.90 17.10 -7.29
C PHE A 56 0.14 16.64 -6.27
N ALA A 57 0.31 17.37 -5.17
CA ALA A 57 1.29 17.01 -4.13
C ALA A 57 1.00 15.64 -3.53
N CYS A 58 -0.26 15.31 -3.24
CA CYS A 58 -0.65 13.96 -2.77
C CYS A 58 -0.31 12.86 -3.79
N ASN A 59 -0.56 13.10 -5.09
CA ASN A 59 -0.21 12.13 -6.13
C ASN A 59 1.30 11.91 -6.20
N ILE A 60 2.12 12.97 -6.15
CA ILE A 60 3.58 12.86 -6.19
C ILE A 60 4.11 12.08 -4.98
N GLU A 61 3.59 12.37 -3.78
CA GLU A 61 3.98 11.67 -2.56
C GLU A 61 3.63 10.18 -2.63
N ALA A 62 2.43 9.84 -3.07
CA ALA A 62 2.00 8.46 -3.25
C ALA A 62 2.87 7.71 -4.28
N ILE A 63 3.22 8.34 -5.41
CA ILE A 63 4.07 7.73 -6.44
C ILE A 63 5.48 7.48 -5.90
N ARG A 64 6.07 8.43 -5.19
CA ARG A 64 7.39 8.27 -4.57
C ARG A 64 7.40 7.16 -3.54
N THR A 65 6.36 7.10 -2.71
CA THR A 65 6.18 6.03 -1.72
C THR A 65 6.07 4.67 -2.41
N LEU A 66 5.27 4.56 -3.47
CA LEU A 66 5.16 3.34 -4.27
C LEU A 66 6.50 2.90 -4.83
N GLN A 67 7.25 3.83 -5.47
CA GLN A 67 8.57 3.53 -6.05
C GLN A 67 9.58 3.06 -5.00
N ALA A 68 9.56 3.64 -3.79
CA ALA A 68 10.43 3.22 -2.69
C ALA A 68 10.09 1.79 -2.23
N ILE A 69 8.81 1.48 -2.03
CA ILE A 69 8.32 0.15 -1.65
C ILE A 69 8.75 -0.90 -2.70
N GLU A 70 8.58 -0.59 -3.98
CA GLU A 70 8.93 -1.48 -5.09
C GLU A 70 10.43 -1.70 -5.21
N ALA A 71 11.24 -0.65 -5.01
CA ALA A 71 12.70 -0.75 -5.02
C ALA A 71 13.22 -1.67 -3.90
N GLU A 72 12.54 -1.72 -2.76
CA GLU A 72 12.85 -2.59 -1.64
C GLU A 72 12.22 -4.00 -1.77
N GLY A 73 11.35 -4.22 -2.74
CA GLY A 73 10.69 -5.52 -3.00
C GLY A 73 9.80 -6.01 -1.86
N ARG A 74 9.16 -5.10 -1.15
CA ARG A 74 8.30 -5.39 0.01
C ARG A 74 6.86 -4.90 -0.16
N SER A 75 6.01 -5.23 0.79
CA SER A 75 4.67 -4.65 0.92
C SER A 75 4.71 -3.31 1.68
N ALA A 76 3.69 -2.49 1.46
CA ALA A 76 3.49 -1.23 2.18
C ALA A 76 3.23 -1.46 3.67
N THR A 77 3.79 -0.57 4.51
CA THR A 77 3.40 -0.47 5.92
C THR A 77 2.03 0.22 6.05
N PRO A 78 1.35 0.15 7.20
CA PRO A 78 0.10 0.87 7.42
C PRO A 78 0.21 2.40 7.20
N GLU A 79 1.33 2.99 7.58
CA GLU A 79 1.61 4.41 7.38
C GLU A 79 1.77 4.74 5.89
N GLU A 80 2.48 3.89 5.15
CA GLU A 80 2.63 4.02 3.71
C GLU A 80 1.31 3.79 2.98
N GLN A 81 0.49 2.83 3.41
CA GLN A 81 -0.87 2.66 2.88
C GLN A 81 -1.71 3.93 3.08
N THR A 82 -1.55 4.63 4.20
CA THR A 82 -2.21 5.92 4.41
C THR A 82 -1.78 6.95 3.37
N VAL A 83 -0.49 7.05 3.06
CA VAL A 83 0.03 7.94 2.01
C VAL A 83 -0.48 7.52 0.64
N LEU A 84 -0.40 6.24 0.31
CA LEU A 84 -0.85 5.69 -0.97
C LEU A 84 -2.35 5.93 -1.20
N SER A 85 -3.17 5.88 -0.15
CA SER A 85 -4.62 6.12 -0.22
C SER A 85 -4.99 7.54 -0.62
N GLN A 86 -4.06 8.50 -0.46
CA GLN A 86 -4.26 9.90 -0.86
C GLN A 86 -4.07 10.14 -2.37
N TYR A 87 -3.71 9.12 -3.14
CA TYR A 87 -3.63 9.22 -4.59
C TYR A 87 -5.04 9.39 -5.19
N VAL A 88 -5.24 10.45 -5.95
CA VAL A 88 -6.54 10.82 -6.51
C VAL A 88 -6.56 10.83 -8.05
N GLY A 89 -5.49 10.34 -8.68
CA GLY A 89 -5.36 10.37 -10.13
C GLY A 89 -5.20 11.79 -10.70
N TRP A 90 -5.28 11.90 -12.00
CA TRP A 90 -4.97 13.13 -12.72
C TRP A 90 -6.20 13.89 -13.23
N GLY A 91 -7.41 13.44 -12.91
CA GLY A 91 -8.64 14.10 -13.29
C GLY A 91 -8.67 15.57 -12.83
N GLY A 92 -8.87 16.50 -13.77
CA GLY A 92 -8.87 17.94 -13.49
C GLY A 92 -7.47 18.55 -13.25
N LEU A 93 -6.37 17.82 -13.47
CA LEU A 93 -4.99 18.30 -13.30
C LEU A 93 -4.24 18.49 -14.63
N ALA A 94 -4.97 18.80 -15.72
CA ALA A 94 -4.38 18.99 -17.05
C ALA A 94 -3.26 20.05 -17.08
N ASP A 95 -3.37 21.11 -16.26
CA ASP A 95 -2.36 22.17 -16.15
C ASP A 95 -0.98 21.65 -15.72
N ALA A 96 -0.91 20.55 -14.97
CA ALA A 96 0.37 19.92 -14.57
C ALA A 96 1.13 19.29 -15.75
N PHE A 97 0.45 19.06 -16.87
CA PHE A 97 1.01 18.46 -18.09
C PHE A 97 1.23 19.50 -19.20
N ASP A 98 0.97 20.77 -18.95
CA ASP A 98 1.11 21.86 -19.90
C ASP A 98 2.48 22.56 -19.73
N PRO A 99 3.41 22.44 -20.71
CA PRO A 99 4.71 23.08 -20.64
C PRO A 99 4.67 24.61 -20.67
N ASP A 100 3.56 25.17 -21.20
CA ASP A 100 3.39 26.60 -21.40
C ASP A 100 2.66 27.29 -20.22
N LYS A 101 2.30 26.49 -19.19
CA LYS A 101 1.61 26.98 -18.00
C LYS A 101 2.58 27.42 -16.92
N ASP A 102 3.01 28.67 -16.95
CA ASP A 102 3.99 29.24 -16.00
C ASP A 102 3.67 28.95 -14.53
N SER A 103 2.39 29.01 -14.15
CA SER A 103 1.94 28.76 -12.77
C SER A 103 2.11 27.30 -12.34
N TRP A 104 2.43 26.39 -13.27
CA TRP A 104 2.64 24.95 -13.05
C TRP A 104 4.03 24.47 -13.52
N ALA A 105 4.92 25.38 -13.90
CA ALA A 105 6.21 25.03 -14.47
C ALA A 105 7.10 24.15 -13.54
N LYS A 106 6.98 24.34 -12.22
CA LYS A 106 7.69 23.51 -11.23
C LYS A 106 7.12 22.08 -11.22
N GLU A 107 5.82 21.96 -11.11
CA GLU A 107 5.11 20.69 -11.05
C GLU A 107 5.26 19.91 -12.37
N TYR A 108 5.21 20.59 -13.51
CA TYR A 108 5.48 19.99 -14.81
C TYR A 108 6.87 19.32 -14.87
N LYS A 109 7.91 20.02 -14.40
CA LYS A 109 9.29 19.49 -14.39
C LYS A 109 9.42 18.32 -13.42
N GLU A 110 8.80 18.43 -12.25
CA GLU A 110 8.78 17.39 -11.23
C GLU A 110 8.14 16.10 -11.76
N LEU A 111 6.98 16.23 -12.38
CA LEU A 111 6.23 15.11 -12.96
C LEU A 111 7.01 14.43 -14.09
N LYS A 112 7.60 15.21 -15.01
CA LYS A 112 8.45 14.72 -16.08
C LYS A 112 9.70 13.99 -15.60
N GLY A 113 10.24 14.35 -14.45
CA GLY A 113 11.40 13.68 -13.85
C GLY A 113 11.05 12.45 -13.04
N LEU A 114 9.80 12.32 -12.63
CA LEU A 114 9.33 11.24 -11.76
C LEU A 114 8.80 10.03 -12.53
N LEU A 115 8.08 10.25 -13.63
CA LEU A 115 7.43 9.22 -14.41
C LEU A 115 8.27 8.80 -15.63
N SER A 116 8.17 7.53 -16.00
CA SER A 116 8.60 7.05 -17.30
C SER A 116 7.78 7.70 -18.43
N GLU A 117 8.23 7.59 -19.68
CA GLU A 117 7.51 8.15 -20.82
C GLU A 117 6.11 7.55 -20.96
N ASP A 118 5.98 6.24 -20.77
CA ASP A 118 4.70 5.53 -20.86
C ASP A 118 3.76 5.92 -19.71
N GLU A 119 4.26 5.97 -18.47
CA GLU A 119 3.50 6.40 -17.30
C GLU A 119 3.05 7.86 -17.46
N TYR A 120 3.91 8.74 -17.96
CA TYR A 120 3.57 10.12 -18.23
C TYR A 120 2.48 10.24 -19.31
N ALA A 121 2.59 9.47 -20.38
CA ALA A 121 1.59 9.48 -21.46
C ALA A 121 0.22 8.99 -20.97
N ALA A 122 0.19 7.90 -20.17
CA ALA A 122 -1.02 7.37 -19.55
C ALA A 122 -1.65 8.38 -18.58
N ALA A 123 -0.84 8.97 -17.68
CA ALA A 123 -1.27 9.98 -16.74
C ALA A 123 -1.89 11.20 -17.44
N ARG A 124 -1.23 11.71 -18.49
CA ARG A 124 -1.74 12.82 -19.29
C ARG A 124 -3.06 12.48 -19.97
N ALA A 125 -3.19 11.27 -20.54
CA ALA A 125 -4.42 10.84 -21.20
C ALA A 125 -5.61 10.73 -20.22
N SER A 126 -5.36 10.45 -18.95
CA SER A 126 -6.38 10.27 -17.92
C SER A 126 -6.93 11.60 -17.34
N THR A 127 -6.34 12.74 -17.68
CA THR A 127 -6.72 14.06 -17.09
C THR A 127 -8.17 14.47 -17.32
N LEU A 128 -8.84 13.90 -18.35
CA LEU A 128 -10.22 14.23 -18.68
C LEU A 128 -11.25 13.27 -18.08
N ASN A 129 -10.85 12.08 -17.67
CA ASN A 129 -11.77 10.99 -17.34
C ASN A 129 -11.43 10.20 -16.07
N ALA A 130 -10.31 10.47 -15.42
CA ALA A 130 -9.99 9.84 -14.13
C ALA A 130 -10.68 10.59 -12.98
N HIS A 131 -11.91 10.20 -12.68
CA HIS A 131 -12.70 10.75 -11.58
C HIS A 131 -12.94 9.68 -10.52
N TYR A 132 -12.58 9.98 -9.28
CA TYR A 132 -12.76 9.09 -8.14
C TYR A 132 -14.11 9.34 -7.46
N THR A 133 -14.82 8.26 -7.14
CA THR A 133 -16.11 8.33 -6.45
C THR A 133 -15.89 8.78 -5.01
N SER A 134 -16.67 9.77 -4.58
CA SER A 134 -16.54 10.31 -3.23
C SER A 134 -17.00 9.31 -2.15
N PRO A 135 -16.45 9.37 -0.93
CA PRO A 135 -16.86 8.53 0.19
C PRO A 135 -18.36 8.54 0.45
N THR A 136 -19.01 9.69 0.36
CA THR A 136 -20.47 9.84 0.55
C THR A 136 -21.27 9.00 -0.44
N VAL A 137 -20.87 9.00 -1.72
CA VAL A 137 -21.54 8.21 -2.76
C VAL A 137 -21.30 6.73 -2.57
N ILE A 138 -20.07 6.32 -2.24
CA ILE A 138 -19.72 4.92 -1.98
C ILE A 138 -20.56 4.37 -0.82
N ARG A 139 -20.68 5.12 0.29
CA ARG A 139 -21.55 4.71 1.42
C ARG A 139 -22.99 4.52 0.99
N ALA A 140 -23.56 5.48 0.27
CA ALA A 140 -24.96 5.38 -0.17
C ALA A 140 -25.19 4.15 -1.08
N ILE A 141 -24.20 3.78 -1.91
CA ILE A 141 -24.25 2.56 -2.72
C ILE A 141 -24.24 1.33 -1.81
N TYR A 142 -23.33 1.24 -0.85
CA TYR A 142 -23.25 0.11 0.07
C TYR A 142 -24.51 -0.02 0.94
N ASP A 143 -25.02 1.09 1.49
CA ASP A 143 -26.27 1.09 2.26
C ASP A 143 -27.44 0.52 1.42
N THR A 144 -27.48 0.88 0.14
CA THR A 144 -28.50 0.36 -0.79
C THR A 144 -28.32 -1.14 -1.03
N VAL A 145 -27.10 -1.58 -1.26
CA VAL A 145 -26.77 -2.99 -1.53
C VAL A 145 -27.04 -3.87 -0.30
N GLU A 146 -26.74 -3.38 0.92
CA GLU A 146 -27.10 -4.04 2.17
C GLU A 146 -28.62 -4.16 2.34
N GLN A 147 -29.39 -3.09 2.04
CA GLN A 147 -30.86 -3.13 2.06
C GLN A 147 -31.44 -4.13 1.06
N MET A 148 -30.74 -4.38 -0.05
CA MET A 148 -31.10 -5.43 -1.03
C MET A 148 -30.76 -6.84 -0.54
N GLY A 149 -30.10 -6.97 0.63
CA GLY A 149 -29.81 -8.25 1.28
C GLY A 149 -28.46 -8.87 0.93
N LEU A 150 -27.55 -8.16 0.26
CA LEU A 150 -26.19 -8.65 0.07
C LEU A 150 -25.41 -8.55 1.39
N ILE A 151 -24.90 -9.68 1.87
CA ILE A 151 -24.05 -9.76 3.06
C ILE A 151 -22.62 -10.12 2.65
N THR A 152 -22.45 -11.20 1.89
CA THR A 152 -21.15 -11.64 1.40
C THR A 152 -21.27 -12.17 -0.02
N GLY A 153 -20.17 -12.10 -0.79
CA GLY A 153 -20.17 -12.62 -2.16
C GLY A 153 -18.85 -12.28 -2.89
N ASN A 154 -18.91 -12.41 -4.20
CA ASN A 154 -17.84 -11.94 -5.09
C ASN A 154 -18.17 -10.51 -5.51
N ILE A 155 -17.26 -9.59 -5.21
CA ILE A 155 -17.39 -8.16 -5.55
C ILE A 155 -16.34 -7.84 -6.61
N LEU A 156 -16.80 -7.40 -7.78
CA LEU A 156 -15.94 -6.97 -8.87
C LEU A 156 -16.05 -5.46 -9.06
N GLU A 157 -14.91 -4.79 -9.01
CA GLU A 157 -14.75 -3.38 -9.38
C GLU A 157 -14.00 -3.31 -10.72
N PRO A 158 -14.70 -3.09 -11.86
CA PRO A 158 -14.11 -3.20 -13.20
C PRO A 158 -13.27 -1.99 -13.63
N SER A 159 -13.31 -0.90 -12.87
CA SER A 159 -12.49 0.32 -13.04
C SER A 159 -12.16 0.86 -11.67
N MET A 160 -11.38 0.07 -10.92
CA MET A 160 -11.29 0.22 -9.47
C MET A 160 -10.56 1.50 -9.01
N GLY A 161 -9.79 2.14 -9.88
CA GLY A 161 -8.90 3.19 -9.45
C GLY A 161 -7.93 2.64 -8.39
N VAL A 162 -7.74 3.38 -7.31
CA VAL A 162 -6.97 2.88 -6.16
C VAL A 162 -7.79 2.00 -5.21
N GLY A 163 -9.05 1.67 -5.54
CA GLY A 163 -9.89 0.74 -4.76
C GLY A 163 -10.66 1.37 -3.62
N ASN A 164 -11.17 2.58 -3.78
CA ASN A 164 -11.94 3.27 -2.73
C ASN A 164 -13.16 2.46 -2.26
N PHE A 165 -13.82 1.71 -3.16
CA PHE A 165 -14.90 0.81 -2.77
C PHE A 165 -14.40 -0.31 -1.85
N PHE A 166 -13.23 -0.88 -2.09
CA PHE A 166 -12.67 -1.91 -1.21
C PHE A 166 -12.30 -1.34 0.17
N GLY A 167 -11.69 -0.15 0.19
CA GLY A 167 -11.33 0.53 1.44
C GLY A 167 -12.53 0.91 2.31
N MET A 168 -13.69 1.10 1.70
CA MET A 168 -14.93 1.48 2.38
C MET A 168 -15.92 0.32 2.52
N LEU A 169 -15.49 -0.91 2.23
CA LEU A 169 -16.34 -2.10 2.34
C LEU A 169 -16.96 -2.20 3.76
N PRO A 170 -18.30 -2.30 3.90
CA PRO A 170 -18.95 -2.44 5.20
C PRO A 170 -18.47 -3.65 5.99
N GLU A 171 -18.57 -3.58 7.30
CA GLU A 171 -18.12 -4.66 8.18
C GLU A 171 -18.92 -5.96 7.94
N SER A 172 -20.22 -5.83 7.65
CA SER A 172 -21.11 -6.92 7.25
C SER A 172 -20.65 -7.68 6.00
N MET A 173 -19.88 -7.02 5.11
CA MET A 173 -19.40 -7.57 3.83
C MET A 173 -17.94 -8.03 3.86
N GLN A 174 -17.23 -7.95 4.99
CA GLN A 174 -15.80 -8.27 5.10
C GLN A 174 -15.42 -9.72 4.71
N GLY A 175 -16.39 -10.63 4.71
CA GLY A 175 -16.21 -12.00 4.23
C GLY A 175 -16.28 -12.15 2.69
N SER A 176 -16.45 -11.06 1.95
CA SER A 176 -16.53 -11.08 0.49
C SER A 176 -15.14 -11.28 -0.15
N ARG A 177 -15.14 -11.87 -1.36
CA ARG A 177 -13.95 -11.93 -2.21
C ARG A 177 -13.94 -10.72 -3.12
N LEU A 178 -12.82 -10.01 -3.14
CA LEU A 178 -12.67 -8.77 -3.89
C LEU A 178 -11.86 -9.02 -5.17
N TYR A 179 -12.34 -8.46 -6.27
CA TYR A 179 -11.70 -8.52 -7.59
C TYR A 179 -11.67 -7.12 -8.18
N GLY A 180 -10.49 -6.62 -8.51
CA GLY A 180 -10.32 -5.31 -9.11
C GLY A 180 -9.68 -5.40 -10.49
N VAL A 181 -10.13 -4.55 -11.41
CA VAL A 181 -9.49 -4.34 -12.71
C VAL A 181 -9.15 -2.87 -12.84
N GLU A 182 -7.91 -2.58 -13.18
CA GLU A 182 -7.43 -1.22 -13.41
C GLU A 182 -6.47 -1.21 -14.62
N LEU A 183 -6.69 -0.27 -15.53
CA LEU A 183 -5.90 -0.14 -16.75
C LEU A 183 -4.61 0.66 -16.51
N ASP A 184 -4.69 1.72 -15.69
CA ASP A 184 -3.55 2.56 -15.37
C ASP A 184 -2.55 1.82 -14.48
N SER A 185 -1.31 1.75 -14.94
CA SER A 185 -0.26 0.97 -14.27
C SER A 185 0.05 1.49 -12.87
N ILE A 186 0.20 2.80 -12.69
CA ILE A 186 0.52 3.40 -11.38
C ILE A 186 -0.63 3.15 -10.42
N THR A 187 -1.84 3.46 -10.83
CA THR A 187 -3.06 3.28 -10.05
C THR A 187 -3.25 1.83 -9.61
N GLY A 188 -3.07 0.86 -10.54
CA GLY A 188 -3.17 -0.56 -10.23
C GLY A 188 -2.08 -1.07 -9.28
N ARG A 189 -0.85 -0.52 -9.38
CA ARG A 189 0.25 -0.87 -8.46
C ARG A 189 -0.01 -0.32 -7.06
N ILE A 190 -0.53 0.91 -6.94
CA ILE A 190 -0.99 1.48 -5.67
C ILE A 190 -2.09 0.59 -5.06
N ALA A 191 -3.09 0.22 -5.85
CA ALA A 191 -4.19 -0.61 -5.39
C ALA A 191 -3.72 -1.96 -4.82
N ARG A 192 -2.71 -2.60 -5.43
CA ARG A 192 -2.12 -3.86 -4.91
C ARG A 192 -1.45 -3.68 -3.55
N GLN A 193 -0.85 -2.51 -3.28
CA GLN A 193 -0.28 -2.21 -1.97
C GLN A 193 -1.35 -1.90 -0.92
N LEU A 194 -2.47 -1.34 -1.34
CA LEU A 194 -3.60 -1.04 -0.46
C LEU A 194 -4.45 -2.27 -0.14
N TYR A 195 -4.62 -3.17 -1.11
CA TYR A 195 -5.53 -4.33 -0.98
C TYR A 195 -4.83 -5.63 -1.38
N PRO A 196 -3.85 -6.09 -0.60
CA PRO A 196 -3.07 -7.29 -0.89
C PRO A 196 -3.88 -8.59 -0.80
N GLU A 197 -5.08 -8.54 -0.21
CA GLU A 197 -5.98 -9.70 -0.08
C GLU A 197 -7.05 -9.75 -1.21
N ALA A 198 -7.04 -8.78 -2.15
CA ALA A 198 -7.95 -8.72 -3.29
C ALA A 198 -7.43 -9.51 -4.49
#